data_f23ac6c09ab6670c6dad55e6b27c3c47
#
_entry.id   f23ac6c09ab6670c6dad55e6b27c3c47
#
_cell.length_a   1.000
_cell.length_b   1.000
_cell.length_c   1.000
_cell.angle_alpha   90.00
_cell.angle_beta   90.00
_cell.angle_gamma   90.00
#
_symmetry.space_group_name_H-M   'P 1'
#
loop_
_entity.id
_entity.type
_entity.pdbx_description
1 polymer ?
#
loop_
_entity_poly.entity_id
_entity_poly.type
_entity_poly.pdbx_seq_one_letter_code
_entity_poly.pdbx_strand_id
1 'polypeptide(L)'
;MSEDRYLIRADEIAAMEGLAKTHFLNPNARRINKSLGDATGLTGIGVHIIEVEPGCETTEFHRHHHEDEAIFVLSGEATARIGEERHAIGPGDFIGYRAGGAAHTVENTGTEMLRLLVVGQRLTHDVGDYPDKAKRLYRNAGMPWQMVDADAITEVKAGAKK
;
A
#
# COMPACT_ATOMS: atom_id res chain seq x y z
N MET A 1 9.68 -20.50 22.30
CA MET A 1 10.58 -19.48 21.70
C MET A 1 10.45 -19.68 20.20
N SER A 2 9.89 -18.73 19.45
CA SER A 2 9.94 -18.82 18.00
C SER A 2 11.41 -18.66 17.62
N GLU A 3 11.99 -19.68 16.99
CA GLU A 3 13.30 -19.52 16.36
C GLU A 3 13.19 -18.31 15.39
N ASP A 4 14.17 -17.39 15.44
CA ASP A 4 14.25 -16.28 14.54
C ASP A 4 14.27 -16.81 13.11
N ARG A 5 13.19 -16.56 12.37
CA ARG A 5 13.01 -17.09 11.03
C ARG A 5 13.50 -16.07 10.02
N TYR A 6 14.59 -16.38 9.32
CA TYR A 6 15.19 -15.52 8.30
C TYR A 6 14.85 -15.93 6.88
N LEU A 7 14.38 -17.17 6.66
CA LEU A 7 14.13 -17.75 5.34
C LEU A 7 12.73 -18.31 5.25
N ILE A 8 12.03 -17.97 4.18
CA ILE A 8 10.78 -18.62 3.75
C ILE A 8 11.04 -19.18 2.35
N ARG A 9 10.81 -20.46 2.18
CA ARG A 9 10.99 -21.12 0.88
C ARG A 9 9.83 -20.84 -0.06
N ALA A 10 10.07 -20.97 -1.37
CA ALA A 10 9.06 -20.68 -2.39
C ALA A 10 7.78 -21.52 -2.25
N ASP A 11 7.91 -22.80 -1.88
CA ASP A 11 6.79 -23.71 -1.62
C ASP A 11 5.98 -23.28 -0.39
N GLU A 12 6.64 -22.82 0.65
CA GLU A 12 5.99 -22.28 1.85
C GLU A 12 5.22 -20.97 1.51
N ILE A 13 5.82 -20.07 0.72
CA ILE A 13 5.15 -18.84 0.25
C ILE A 13 3.92 -19.21 -0.60
N ALA A 14 4.06 -20.20 -1.48
CA ALA A 14 2.96 -20.68 -2.31
C ALA A 14 1.81 -21.24 -1.45
N ALA A 15 2.14 -21.96 -0.37
CA ALA A 15 1.18 -22.56 0.55
C ALA A 15 0.55 -21.56 1.55
N MET A 16 1.05 -20.33 1.65
CA MET A 16 0.45 -19.33 2.53
C MET A 16 -0.98 -18.99 2.07
N GLU A 17 -1.95 -19.13 2.93
CA GLU A 17 -3.34 -18.70 2.67
C GLU A 17 -3.43 -17.18 2.54
N GLY A 18 -2.62 -16.47 3.31
CA GLY A 18 -2.68 -15.02 3.39
C GLY A 18 -3.90 -14.50 4.16
N LEU A 19 -4.06 -13.21 4.20
CA LEU A 19 -5.17 -12.52 4.85
C LEU A 19 -6.01 -11.78 3.81
N ALA A 20 -7.29 -12.13 3.70
CA ALA A 20 -8.23 -11.38 2.88
C ALA A 20 -8.43 -9.98 3.47
N LYS A 21 -8.21 -8.96 2.65
CA LYS A 21 -8.35 -7.56 3.05
C LYS A 21 -9.26 -6.82 2.08
N THR A 22 -10.16 -6.01 2.63
CA THR A 22 -10.92 -5.00 1.89
C THR A 22 -10.57 -3.63 2.46
N HIS A 23 -10.32 -2.67 1.60
CA HIS A 23 -9.98 -1.32 2.06
C HIS A 23 -11.21 -0.62 2.66
N PHE A 24 -11.03 0.05 3.79
CA PHE A 24 -12.13 0.67 4.55
C PHE A 24 -12.84 1.84 3.83
N LEU A 25 -12.24 2.40 2.78
CA LEU A 25 -12.85 3.44 1.92
C LEU A 25 -13.28 2.93 0.54
N ASN A 26 -12.93 1.68 0.18
CA ASN A 26 -13.18 1.17 -1.17
C ASN A 26 -13.52 -0.32 -1.13
N PRO A 27 -14.80 -0.68 -1.27
CA PRO A 27 -15.22 -2.08 -1.24
C PRO A 27 -14.72 -2.90 -2.44
N ASN A 28 -14.25 -2.25 -3.52
CA ASN A 28 -13.64 -2.91 -4.66
C ASN A 28 -12.12 -3.14 -4.48
N ALA A 29 -11.50 -2.47 -3.53
CA ALA A 29 -10.09 -2.69 -3.20
C ALA A 29 -9.97 -3.92 -2.29
N ARG A 30 -9.95 -5.10 -2.93
CA ARG A 30 -9.91 -6.42 -2.29
C ARG A 30 -8.67 -7.17 -2.73
N ARG A 31 -7.97 -7.74 -1.76
CA ARG A 31 -6.76 -8.52 -2.01
C ARG A 31 -6.52 -9.60 -0.96
N ILE A 32 -5.79 -10.63 -1.33
CA ILE A 32 -5.16 -11.56 -0.38
C ILE A 32 -3.75 -11.03 -0.12
N ASN A 33 -3.40 -10.88 1.14
CA ASN A 33 -2.12 -10.31 1.58
C ASN A 33 -1.27 -11.36 2.29
N LYS A 34 -0.16 -11.78 1.70
CA LYS A 34 0.83 -12.69 2.29
C LYS A 34 2.00 -11.84 2.81
N SER A 35 2.07 -11.65 4.13
CA SER A 35 3.08 -10.80 4.75
C SER A 35 4.38 -11.55 4.98
N LEU A 36 5.34 -11.42 4.07
CA LEU A 36 6.67 -12.03 4.18
C LEU A 36 7.51 -11.34 5.24
N GLY A 37 7.39 -10.01 5.33
CA GLY A 37 8.10 -9.22 6.33
C GLY A 37 7.72 -9.61 7.76
N ASP A 38 6.43 -9.71 8.06
CA ASP A 38 5.97 -10.10 9.39
C ASP A 38 6.36 -11.55 9.73
N ALA A 39 6.31 -12.45 8.74
CA ALA A 39 6.70 -13.85 8.92
C ALA A 39 8.21 -14.03 9.19
N THR A 40 9.04 -13.03 8.90
CA THR A 40 10.48 -13.00 9.15
C THR A 40 10.89 -11.97 10.21
N GLY A 41 9.93 -11.32 10.87
CA GLY A 41 10.19 -10.38 11.96
C GLY A 41 10.71 -9.00 11.53
N LEU A 42 10.56 -8.60 10.26
CA LEU A 42 10.91 -7.25 9.80
C LEU A 42 9.96 -6.22 10.42
N THR A 43 10.53 -5.16 10.98
CA THR A 43 9.75 -4.09 11.64
C THR A 43 9.78 -2.76 10.89
N GLY A 44 10.90 -2.42 10.24
CA GLY A 44 11.09 -1.13 9.56
C GLY A 44 10.49 -1.06 8.15
N ILE A 45 10.22 -2.20 7.54
CA ILE A 45 9.59 -2.31 6.22
C ILE A 45 8.51 -3.37 6.21
N GLY A 46 7.44 -3.15 5.46
CA GLY A 46 6.46 -4.15 5.07
C GLY A 46 6.87 -4.79 3.75
N VAL A 47 6.90 -6.11 3.69
CA VAL A 47 7.16 -6.87 2.45
C VAL A 47 6.04 -7.86 2.28
N HIS A 48 5.26 -7.70 1.20
CA HIS A 48 4.06 -8.49 0.97
C HIS A 48 4.00 -9.01 -0.46
N ILE A 49 3.53 -10.24 -0.62
CA ILE A 49 2.93 -10.63 -1.89
C ILE A 49 1.42 -10.40 -1.74
N ILE A 50 0.86 -9.64 -2.66
CA ILE A 50 -0.59 -9.45 -2.73
C ILE A 50 -1.14 -10.10 -4.00
N GLU A 51 -2.33 -10.65 -3.87
CA GLU A 51 -3.09 -11.27 -4.95
C GLU A 51 -4.41 -10.52 -5.10
N VAL A 52 -4.69 -10.06 -6.32
CA VAL A 52 -5.85 -9.20 -6.64
C VAL A 52 -6.64 -9.83 -7.77
N GLU A 53 -7.93 -10.08 -7.54
CA GLU A 53 -8.83 -10.65 -8.56
C GLU A 53 -9.06 -9.67 -9.72
N PRO A 54 -9.39 -10.18 -10.93
CA PRO A 54 -9.79 -9.33 -12.05
C PRO A 54 -10.89 -8.32 -11.66
N GLY A 55 -10.74 -7.07 -12.10
CA GLY A 55 -11.66 -5.98 -11.81
C GLY A 55 -11.56 -5.38 -10.41
N CYS A 56 -10.67 -5.91 -9.54
CA CYS A 56 -10.43 -5.35 -8.21
C CYS A 56 -9.21 -4.44 -8.19
N GLU A 57 -9.16 -3.58 -7.18
CA GLU A 57 -8.05 -2.65 -6.93
C GLU A 57 -7.19 -3.13 -5.75
N THR A 58 -5.93 -2.71 -5.74
CA THR A 58 -5.00 -3.01 -4.63
C THR A 58 -5.36 -2.26 -3.37
N THR A 59 -5.82 -1.02 -3.50
CA THR A 59 -6.14 -0.10 -2.41
C THR A 59 -7.00 1.05 -2.95
N GLU A 60 -7.52 1.92 -2.08
CA GLU A 60 -8.07 3.20 -2.50
C GLU A 60 -6.96 4.09 -3.06
N PHE A 61 -7.29 4.96 -4.03
CA PHE A 61 -6.35 5.94 -4.59
C PHE A 61 -5.82 6.85 -3.48
N HIS A 62 -4.51 6.78 -3.20
CA HIS A 62 -3.89 7.42 -2.04
C HIS A 62 -2.44 7.82 -2.31
N ARG A 63 -1.89 8.65 -1.42
CA ARG A 63 -0.46 8.93 -1.33
C ARG A 63 0.01 8.93 0.11
N HIS A 64 1.27 8.60 0.32
CA HIS A 64 1.98 8.74 1.59
C HIS A 64 2.80 10.03 1.59
N HIS A 65 2.80 10.74 2.72
CA HIS A 65 3.60 11.96 2.86
C HIS A 65 5.04 11.67 3.30
N HIS A 66 5.26 10.58 4.03
CA HIS A 66 6.55 10.28 4.65
C HIS A 66 7.12 8.92 4.25
N GLU A 67 6.31 7.97 3.84
CA GLU A 67 6.74 6.61 3.49
C GLU A 67 6.93 6.45 1.98
N ASP A 68 8.05 5.83 1.61
CA ASP A 68 8.23 5.29 0.26
C ASP A 68 7.56 3.93 0.15
N GLU A 69 6.98 3.66 -1.02
CA GLU A 69 6.44 2.37 -1.39
C GLU A 69 6.95 1.96 -2.77
N ALA A 70 7.12 0.67 -2.99
CA ALA A 70 7.47 0.12 -4.29
C ALA A 70 6.63 -1.11 -4.61
N ILE A 71 6.33 -1.28 -5.88
CA ILE A 71 5.62 -2.44 -6.42
C ILE A 71 6.44 -3.05 -7.53
N PHE A 72 6.56 -4.38 -7.51
CA PHE A 72 7.09 -5.17 -8.61
C PHE A 72 6.02 -6.15 -9.07
N VAL A 73 5.71 -6.17 -10.37
CA VAL A 73 4.71 -7.07 -10.94
C VAL A 73 5.31 -8.46 -11.12
N LEU A 74 4.78 -9.43 -10.40
CA LEU A 74 5.20 -10.84 -10.48
C LEU A 74 4.48 -11.59 -11.60
N SER A 75 3.17 -11.39 -11.73
CA SER A 75 2.34 -11.98 -12.79
C SER A 75 1.01 -11.26 -12.93
N GLY A 76 0.37 -11.42 -14.06
CA GLY A 76 -0.88 -10.74 -14.42
C GLY A 76 -0.66 -9.40 -15.11
N GLU A 77 -1.72 -8.82 -15.64
CA GLU A 77 -1.74 -7.52 -16.30
C GLU A 77 -2.62 -6.57 -15.50
N ALA A 78 -2.21 -5.30 -15.43
CA ALA A 78 -2.92 -4.33 -14.63
C ALA A 78 -2.80 -2.92 -15.22
N THR A 79 -3.55 -1.99 -14.64
CA THR A 79 -3.41 -0.56 -14.89
C THR A 79 -3.01 0.15 -13.60
N ALA A 80 -1.86 0.79 -13.59
CA ALA A 80 -1.44 1.70 -12.53
C ALA A 80 -1.97 3.11 -12.81
N ARG A 81 -2.72 3.68 -11.86
CA ARG A 81 -3.07 5.11 -11.85
C ARG A 81 -2.06 5.84 -10.98
N ILE A 82 -1.38 6.84 -11.55
CA ILE A 82 -0.37 7.68 -10.86
C ILE A 82 -0.72 9.14 -11.14
N GLY A 83 -1.25 9.85 -10.15
CA GLY A 83 -1.86 11.15 -10.39
C GLY A 83 -3.02 11.02 -11.39
N GLU A 84 -2.95 11.81 -12.46
CA GLU A 84 -3.96 11.79 -13.54
C GLU A 84 -3.63 10.78 -14.65
N GLU A 85 -2.45 10.19 -14.63
CA GLU A 85 -2.00 9.28 -15.68
C GLU A 85 -2.35 7.83 -15.37
N ARG A 86 -2.61 7.06 -16.44
CA ARG A 86 -2.84 5.62 -16.36
C ARG A 86 -1.82 4.89 -17.22
N HIS A 87 -1.18 3.89 -16.66
CA HIS A 87 -0.13 3.10 -17.29
C HIS A 87 -0.52 1.63 -17.27
N ALA A 88 -0.52 0.99 -18.44
CA ALA A 88 -0.60 -0.46 -18.52
C ALA A 88 0.71 -1.05 -17.97
N ILE A 89 0.61 -2.02 -17.08
CA ILE A 89 1.76 -2.70 -16.46
C ILE A 89 1.60 -4.20 -16.52
N GLY A 90 2.71 -4.91 -16.54
CA GLY A 90 2.77 -6.36 -16.63
C GLY A 90 4.01 -6.94 -15.94
N PRO A 91 4.21 -8.28 -16.02
CA PRO A 91 5.27 -8.97 -15.32
C PRO A 91 6.66 -8.39 -15.61
N GLY A 92 7.42 -8.10 -14.54
CA GLY A 92 8.74 -7.48 -14.62
C GLY A 92 8.75 -5.95 -14.50
N ASP A 93 7.59 -5.29 -14.56
CA ASP A 93 7.51 -3.85 -14.34
C ASP A 93 7.70 -3.49 -12.86
N PHE A 94 8.37 -2.36 -12.64
CA PHE A 94 8.63 -1.80 -11.32
C PHE A 94 8.07 -0.38 -11.22
N ILE A 95 7.41 -0.11 -10.11
CA ILE A 95 6.91 1.23 -9.79
C ILE A 95 7.44 1.63 -8.42
N GLY A 96 8.06 2.81 -8.33
CA GLY A 96 8.47 3.43 -7.08
C GLY A 96 7.60 4.63 -6.75
N TYR A 97 6.92 4.60 -5.63
CA TYR A 97 6.11 5.70 -5.11
C TYR A 97 6.90 6.37 -3.98
N ARG A 98 7.50 7.52 -4.31
CA ARG A 98 8.27 8.27 -3.31
C ARG A 98 7.36 8.99 -2.33
N ALA A 99 7.82 9.16 -1.11
CA ALA A 99 7.18 9.98 -0.09
C ALA A 99 6.84 11.40 -0.61
N GLY A 100 5.62 11.86 -0.34
CA GLY A 100 5.12 13.14 -0.84
C GLY A 100 4.88 13.22 -2.35
N GLY A 101 4.97 12.09 -3.06
CA GLY A 101 4.76 12.00 -4.50
C GLY A 101 3.27 12.01 -4.90
N ALA A 102 3.00 11.61 -6.14
CA ALA A 102 1.65 11.52 -6.68
C ALA A 102 0.83 10.42 -5.98
N ALA A 103 -0.46 10.64 -5.83
CA ALA A 103 -1.38 9.61 -5.38
C ALA A 103 -1.45 8.47 -6.42
N HIS A 104 -1.71 7.26 -5.96
CA HIS A 104 -1.65 6.07 -6.79
C HIS A 104 -2.60 4.96 -6.33
N THR A 105 -2.92 4.08 -7.25
CA THR A 105 -3.54 2.76 -7.04
C THR A 105 -3.24 1.87 -8.24
N VAL A 106 -3.45 0.57 -8.09
CA VAL A 106 -3.35 -0.39 -9.20
C VAL A 106 -4.64 -1.17 -9.27
N GLU A 107 -5.21 -1.26 -10.47
CA GLU A 107 -6.39 -2.05 -10.80
C GLU A 107 -5.97 -3.27 -11.62
N ASN A 108 -6.42 -4.45 -11.25
CA ASN A 108 -6.30 -5.63 -12.10
C ASN A 108 -7.25 -5.52 -13.28
N THR A 109 -6.75 -5.03 -14.40
CA THR A 109 -7.50 -4.88 -15.66
C THR A 109 -7.35 -6.08 -16.59
N GLY A 110 -6.58 -7.08 -16.17
CA GLY A 110 -6.40 -8.35 -16.85
C GLY A 110 -7.54 -9.34 -16.53
N THR A 111 -7.37 -10.57 -17.03
CA THR A 111 -8.33 -11.68 -16.86
C THR A 111 -7.86 -12.72 -15.85
N GLU A 112 -6.59 -12.63 -15.44
CA GLU A 112 -5.95 -13.56 -14.51
C GLU A 112 -5.69 -12.87 -13.17
N MET A 113 -5.38 -13.68 -12.14
CA MET A 113 -4.97 -13.17 -10.83
C MET A 113 -3.70 -12.31 -10.96
N LEU A 114 -3.79 -11.05 -10.57
CA LEU A 114 -2.64 -10.16 -10.47
C LEU A 114 -1.85 -10.47 -9.20
N ARG A 115 -0.54 -10.70 -9.33
CA ARG A 115 0.36 -10.91 -8.20
C ARG A 115 1.44 -9.83 -8.18
N LEU A 116 1.55 -9.15 -7.08
CA LEU A 116 2.49 -8.05 -6.88
C LEU A 116 3.36 -8.32 -5.64
N LEU A 117 4.66 -8.02 -5.75
CA LEU A 117 5.50 -7.79 -4.57
C LEU A 117 5.38 -6.31 -4.19
N VAL A 118 4.90 -6.05 -2.99
CA VAL A 118 4.75 -4.70 -2.44
C VAL A 118 5.72 -4.54 -1.29
N VAL A 119 6.53 -3.49 -1.34
CA VAL A 119 7.49 -3.13 -0.30
C VAL A 119 7.22 -1.69 0.11
N GLY A 120 6.94 -1.47 1.38
CA GLY A 120 6.69 -0.14 1.91
C GLY A 120 7.41 0.09 3.24
N GLN A 121 7.82 1.32 3.49
CA GLN A 121 8.36 1.71 4.78
C GLN A 121 7.30 1.57 5.88
N ARG A 122 7.74 1.38 7.12
CA ARG A 122 6.92 1.39 8.33
C ARG A 122 7.50 2.39 9.32
N LEU A 123 7.30 3.67 9.02
CA LEU A 123 7.75 4.74 9.89
C LEU A 123 6.83 4.89 11.11
N THR A 124 7.35 5.50 12.17
CA THR A 124 6.57 5.80 13.38
C THR A 124 5.45 6.81 13.14
N HIS A 125 5.58 7.59 12.09
CA HIS A 125 4.58 8.60 11.68
C HIS A 125 4.43 8.57 10.17
N ASP A 126 3.18 8.59 9.71
CA ASP A 126 2.86 8.83 8.32
C ASP A 126 1.52 9.56 8.21
N VAL A 127 1.36 10.28 7.11
CA VAL A 127 0.12 10.95 6.74
C VAL A 127 -0.27 10.45 5.36
N GLY A 128 -1.47 9.89 5.25
CA GLY A 128 -2.02 9.43 3.98
C GLY A 128 -3.13 10.35 3.49
N ASP A 129 -3.09 10.78 2.24
CA ASP A 129 -4.22 11.45 1.60
C ASP A 129 -4.96 10.48 0.69
N TYR A 130 -6.28 10.57 0.69
CA TYR A 130 -7.20 9.90 -0.22
C TYR A 130 -7.93 10.96 -1.05
N PRO A 131 -7.34 11.42 -2.16
CA PRO A 131 -7.88 12.59 -2.89
C PRO A 131 -9.30 12.40 -3.40
N ASP A 132 -9.63 11.22 -3.94
CA ASP A 132 -10.98 10.93 -4.46
C ASP A 132 -12.06 10.84 -3.37
N LYS A 133 -11.65 10.76 -2.11
CA LYS A 133 -12.55 10.70 -0.94
C LYS A 133 -12.51 11.97 -0.10
N ALA A 134 -11.65 12.95 -0.46
CA ALA A 134 -11.41 14.15 0.35
C ALA A 134 -11.11 13.81 1.83
N LYS A 135 -10.28 12.79 2.07
CA LYS A 135 -9.92 12.32 3.41
C LYS A 135 -8.41 12.38 3.62
N ARG A 136 -8.02 12.61 4.87
CA ARG A 136 -6.65 12.49 5.35
C ARG A 136 -6.58 11.56 6.54
N LEU A 137 -5.62 10.65 6.52
CA LEU A 137 -5.32 9.69 7.57
C LEU A 137 -4.02 10.08 8.27
N TYR A 138 -4.05 10.16 9.59
CA TYR A 138 -2.87 10.30 10.44
C TYR A 138 -2.56 8.95 11.09
N ARG A 139 -1.34 8.48 10.90
CA ARG A 139 -0.83 7.26 11.50
C ARG A 139 0.38 7.60 12.38
N ASN A 140 0.18 7.50 13.69
CA ASN A 140 1.21 7.77 14.69
C ASN A 140 1.40 6.55 15.57
N ALA A 141 2.65 6.14 15.81
CA ALA A 141 2.95 5.01 16.69
C ALA A 141 2.35 5.21 18.09
N GLY A 142 1.74 4.16 18.63
CA GLY A 142 1.11 4.20 19.94
C GLY A 142 -0.25 4.89 20.01
N MET A 143 -0.77 5.36 18.86
CA MET A 143 -2.11 5.95 18.75
C MET A 143 -2.96 5.16 17.76
N PRO A 144 -4.29 5.16 17.92
CA PRO A 144 -5.20 4.70 16.87
C PRO A 144 -5.01 5.52 15.58
N TRP A 145 -5.24 4.91 14.44
CA TRP A 145 -5.30 5.64 13.18
C TRP A 145 -6.47 6.63 13.19
N GLN A 146 -6.20 7.85 12.79
CA GLN A 146 -7.19 8.93 12.83
C GLN A 146 -7.42 9.48 11.44
N MET A 147 -8.68 9.49 11.01
CA MET A 147 -9.09 10.01 9.71
C MET A 147 -9.95 11.26 9.91
N VAL A 148 -9.70 12.26 9.09
CA VAL A 148 -10.43 13.53 9.07
C VAL A 148 -10.85 13.86 7.65
N ASP A 149 -11.89 14.69 7.53
CA ASP A 149 -12.23 15.32 6.27
C ASP A 149 -11.16 16.34 5.89
N ALA A 150 -10.66 16.29 4.65
CA ALA A 150 -9.55 17.13 4.23
C ALA A 150 -9.90 18.64 4.28
N ASP A 151 -11.14 18.99 4.00
CA ASP A 151 -11.66 20.37 4.07
C ASP A 151 -11.87 20.90 5.50
N ALA A 152 -11.90 20.01 6.50
CA ALA A 152 -11.96 20.40 7.91
C ALA A 152 -10.57 20.74 8.51
N ILE A 153 -9.48 20.53 7.73
CA ILE A 153 -8.12 20.80 8.18
C ILE A 153 -7.82 22.29 8.02
N THR A 154 -7.48 22.95 9.12
CA THR A 154 -7.03 24.35 9.10
C THR A 154 -5.51 24.41 9.17
N GLU A 155 -4.88 25.04 8.17
CA GLU A 155 -3.46 25.35 8.23
C GLU A 155 -3.23 26.50 9.22
N VAL A 156 -2.37 26.26 10.20
CA VAL A 156 -1.96 27.28 11.16
C VAL A 156 -0.50 27.69 10.91
N LYS A 157 -0.21 28.98 10.98
CA LYS A 157 1.17 29.48 10.93
C LYS A 157 1.64 29.76 12.35
N ALA A 158 2.86 29.32 12.68
CA ALA A 158 3.49 29.74 13.93
C ALA A 158 3.59 31.25 13.96
N GLY A 159 3.31 31.87 15.10
CA GLY A 159 3.42 33.30 15.28
C GLY A 159 4.84 33.79 14.92
N ALA A 160 4.93 34.97 14.30
CA ALA A 160 6.22 35.60 14.07
C ALA A 160 6.91 35.87 15.41
N LYS A 161 8.19 35.53 15.52
CA LYS A 161 9.00 36.03 16.63
C LYS A 161 9.01 37.57 16.55
N LYS A 162 8.55 38.23 17.62
CA LYS A 162 8.73 39.67 17.78
C LYS A 162 10.19 39.98 18.00
#